data_3af67ee32f60022a90a06e292f54e07f
#
_entry.id   3af67ee32f60022a90a06e292f54e07f
#
_cell.length_a   1.000
_cell.length_b   1.000
_cell.length_c   1.000
_cell.angle_alpha   90.00
_cell.angle_beta   90.00
_cell.angle_gamma   90.00
#
_symmetry.space_group_name_H-M   'P 1'
#
loop_
_entity.id
_entity.type
_entity.pdbx_description
1 polymer ?
#
loop_
_entity_poly.entity_id
_entity_poly.type
_entity_poly.pdbx_seq_one_letter_code
_entity_poly.pdbx_strand_id
1 'polypeptide(L)'
;PFLMRAAGTLLGGGDDAYLAAGVLISAAALAVACVYLARLVALDRDAPTAQRTVVYLLVFPTSVFLAAVYAESLFLALGVAAMYEARRARWPLAAALGALAALARPFGVLVVVPLAVELALQRRGRSGAWLASPIIAFATWLGALWRLSGDPLAYLNAQASYGRRPAVPLGAFTDLADPAVYGDPWIVIALTLLTAALVAVGWRVLRPSLAAYATIFFLASLLTGTLTSAPRYYLAVFPAFIALAIAAPRPVALSYVALGAAASVVFTAMFVLRYWVA
;
A
#
# COMPACT_ATOMS: atom_id res chain seq x y z
N PRO A 1 -8.32 -4.86 12.74
CA PRO A 1 -9.04 -4.96 14.01
C PRO A 1 -8.88 -6.31 14.71
N PHE A 2 -9.04 -7.44 14.00
CA PHE A 2 -8.99 -8.78 14.61
C PHE A 2 -7.64 -9.10 15.28
N LEU A 3 -6.52 -8.88 14.57
CA LEU A 3 -5.18 -9.10 15.11
C LEU A 3 -4.91 -8.20 16.34
N MET A 4 -5.29 -6.93 16.23
CA MET A 4 -5.14 -5.95 17.32
C MET A 4 -5.98 -6.37 18.54
N ARG A 5 -7.22 -6.83 18.33
CA ARG A 5 -8.07 -7.33 19.42
C ARG A 5 -7.48 -8.59 20.07
N ALA A 6 -7.06 -9.57 19.27
CA ALA A 6 -6.46 -10.79 19.78
C ALA A 6 -5.18 -10.51 20.59
N ALA A 7 -4.25 -9.72 20.04
CA ALA A 7 -3.02 -9.36 20.73
C ALA A 7 -3.26 -8.49 21.97
N GLY A 8 -4.15 -7.49 21.89
CA GLY A 8 -4.48 -6.63 23.02
C GLY A 8 -5.15 -7.40 24.18
N THR A 9 -5.98 -8.39 23.85
CA THR A 9 -6.55 -9.27 24.90
C THR A 9 -5.44 -10.07 25.62
N LEU A 10 -4.44 -10.55 24.87
CA LEU A 10 -3.27 -11.24 25.45
C LEU A 10 -2.38 -10.31 26.31
N LEU A 11 -2.41 -9.00 26.03
CA LEU A 11 -1.70 -7.98 26.81
C LEU A 11 -2.50 -7.46 28.03
N GLY A 12 -3.62 -8.09 28.37
CA GLY A 12 -4.42 -7.76 29.56
C GLY A 12 -5.73 -7.04 29.27
N GLY A 13 -6.00 -6.70 27.99
CA GLY A 13 -7.23 -6.00 27.58
C GLY A 13 -7.23 -4.51 27.95
N GLY A 14 -8.28 -3.80 27.53
CA GLY A 14 -8.39 -2.35 27.72
C GLY A 14 -7.77 -1.53 26.58
N ASP A 15 -8.08 -0.23 26.53
CA ASP A 15 -7.75 0.64 25.41
C ASP A 15 -6.24 0.77 25.20
N ASP A 16 -5.47 0.92 26.28
CA ASP A 16 -4.01 1.04 26.20
C ASP A 16 -3.35 -0.25 25.65
N ALA A 17 -3.85 -1.43 26.08
CA ALA A 17 -3.36 -2.71 25.59
C ALA A 17 -3.68 -2.91 24.09
N TYR A 18 -4.87 -2.50 23.65
CA TYR A 18 -5.23 -2.55 22.23
C TYR A 18 -4.41 -1.57 21.40
N LEU A 19 -4.17 -0.36 21.91
CA LEU A 19 -3.31 0.62 21.22
C LEU A 19 -1.88 0.12 21.12
N ALA A 20 -1.30 -0.39 22.21
CA ALA A 20 0.03 -0.97 22.24
C ALA A 20 0.15 -2.14 21.25
N ALA A 21 -0.83 -3.04 21.24
CA ALA A 21 -0.90 -4.15 20.29
C ALA A 21 -0.92 -3.63 18.83
N GLY A 22 -1.70 -2.58 18.56
CA GLY A 22 -1.77 -1.97 17.24
C GLY A 22 -0.42 -1.41 16.78
N VAL A 23 0.29 -0.70 17.64
CA VAL A 23 1.64 -0.16 17.37
C VAL A 23 2.64 -1.29 17.13
N LEU A 24 2.65 -2.31 17.98
CA LEU A 24 3.54 -3.46 17.84
C LEU A 24 3.31 -4.23 16.53
N ILE A 25 2.04 -4.45 16.15
CA ILE A 25 1.68 -5.10 14.89
C ILE A 25 2.14 -4.25 13.71
N SER A 26 1.94 -2.93 13.74
CA SER A 26 2.39 -2.04 12.66
C SER A 26 3.91 -2.03 12.53
N ALA A 27 4.63 -1.94 13.65
CA ALA A 27 6.11 -1.95 13.66
C ALA A 27 6.68 -3.29 13.17
N ALA A 28 6.13 -4.42 13.63
CA ALA A 28 6.54 -5.75 13.19
C ALA A 28 6.25 -5.93 11.67
N ALA A 29 5.06 -5.52 11.22
CA ALA A 29 4.69 -5.58 9.81
C ALA A 29 5.61 -4.71 8.94
N LEU A 30 5.96 -3.49 9.41
CA LEU A 30 6.91 -2.62 8.70
C LEU A 30 8.29 -3.27 8.59
N ALA A 31 8.80 -3.86 9.67
CA ALA A 31 10.08 -4.57 9.62
C ALA A 31 10.05 -5.73 8.61
N VAL A 32 8.98 -6.53 8.62
CA VAL A 32 8.76 -7.59 7.63
C VAL A 32 8.69 -7.03 6.21
N ALA A 33 7.95 -5.92 5.99
CA ALA A 33 7.86 -5.27 4.69
C ALA A 33 9.22 -4.82 4.17
N CYS A 34 10.04 -4.18 5.00
CA CYS A 34 11.40 -3.74 4.64
C CYS A 34 12.30 -4.92 4.26
N VAL A 35 12.26 -6.01 5.03
CA VAL A 35 13.04 -7.22 4.74
C VAL A 35 12.61 -7.86 3.41
N TYR A 36 11.30 -8.04 3.20
CA TYR A 36 10.81 -8.62 1.96
C TYR A 36 11.03 -7.68 0.76
N LEU A 37 10.91 -6.36 0.94
CA LEU A 37 11.20 -5.39 -0.11
C LEU A 37 12.67 -5.44 -0.54
N ALA A 38 13.58 -5.45 0.42
CA ALA A 38 15.01 -5.60 0.13
C ALA A 38 15.31 -6.92 -0.60
N ARG A 39 14.74 -8.03 -0.13
CA ARG A 39 14.87 -9.34 -0.78
C ARG A 39 14.27 -9.40 -2.19
N LEU A 40 13.12 -8.74 -2.40
CA LEU A 40 12.46 -8.69 -3.71
C LEU A 40 13.34 -7.93 -4.71
N VAL A 41 13.89 -6.79 -4.31
CA VAL A 41 14.81 -5.99 -5.15
C VAL A 41 16.09 -6.77 -5.43
N ALA A 42 16.62 -7.48 -4.44
CA ALA A 42 17.85 -8.29 -4.58
C ALA A 42 17.71 -9.48 -5.53
N LEU A 43 16.49 -9.82 -5.99
CA LEU A 43 16.30 -10.82 -7.06
C LEU A 43 16.81 -10.35 -8.43
N ASP A 44 16.82 -9.02 -8.66
CA ASP A 44 17.14 -8.44 -9.97
C ASP A 44 18.22 -7.35 -9.90
N ARG A 45 18.57 -6.86 -8.73
CA ARG A 45 19.43 -5.68 -8.50
C ARG A 45 20.41 -5.93 -7.34
N ASP A 46 21.39 -5.02 -7.22
CA ASP A 46 22.41 -5.05 -6.17
C ASP A 46 21.89 -4.60 -4.79
N ALA A 47 22.65 -4.91 -3.76
CA ALA A 47 22.33 -4.57 -2.38
C ALA A 47 22.20 -3.04 -2.15
N PRO A 48 23.03 -2.15 -2.72
CA PRO A 48 22.84 -0.72 -2.62
C PRO A 48 21.51 -0.23 -3.16
N THR A 49 21.01 -0.80 -4.28
CA THR A 49 19.69 -0.46 -4.82
C THR A 49 18.56 -0.94 -3.91
N ALA A 50 18.70 -2.13 -3.33
CA ALA A 50 17.74 -2.65 -2.35
C ALA A 50 17.66 -1.74 -1.10
N GLN A 51 18.81 -1.32 -0.56
CA GLN A 51 18.87 -0.41 0.58
C GLN A 51 18.24 0.96 0.26
N ARG A 52 18.60 1.55 -0.90
CA ARG A 52 17.99 2.83 -1.35
C ARG A 52 16.48 2.73 -1.45
N THR A 53 15.95 1.63 -1.98
CA THR A 53 14.50 1.42 -2.10
C THR A 53 13.82 1.47 -0.74
N VAL A 54 14.38 0.78 0.27
CA VAL A 54 13.83 0.80 1.64
C VAL A 54 13.91 2.21 2.23
N VAL A 55 15.04 2.90 2.09
CA VAL A 55 15.18 4.28 2.55
C VAL A 55 14.16 5.20 1.90
N TYR A 56 13.95 5.09 0.58
CA TYR A 56 13.01 5.94 -0.15
C TYR A 56 11.55 5.72 0.29
N LEU A 57 11.18 4.48 0.63
CA LEU A 57 9.87 4.20 1.23
C LEU A 57 9.74 4.85 2.60
N LEU A 58 10.78 4.74 3.45
CA LEU A 58 10.73 5.21 4.84
C LEU A 58 10.79 6.74 4.97
N VAL A 59 11.41 7.45 4.01
CA VAL A 59 11.45 8.91 3.99
C VAL A 59 10.30 9.53 3.17
N PHE A 60 9.39 8.72 2.64
CA PHE A 60 8.23 9.26 1.93
C PHE A 60 7.39 10.12 2.88
N PRO A 61 6.87 11.28 2.47
CA PRO A 61 6.24 12.25 3.38
C PRO A 61 5.18 11.67 4.32
N THR A 62 4.39 10.71 3.84
CA THR A 62 3.32 10.06 4.61
C THR A 62 3.74 8.78 5.33
N SER A 63 5.05 8.51 5.45
CA SER A 63 5.58 7.27 6.07
C SER A 63 5.17 7.11 7.54
N VAL A 64 4.77 8.17 8.24
CA VAL A 64 4.17 8.10 9.58
C VAL A 64 3.04 7.07 9.67
N PHE A 65 2.26 6.90 8.60
CA PHE A 65 1.17 5.91 8.57
C PHE A 65 1.67 4.45 8.56
N LEU A 66 2.94 4.22 8.27
CA LEU A 66 3.55 2.89 8.41
C LEU A 66 3.85 2.54 9.87
N ALA A 67 4.06 3.53 10.73
CA ALA A 67 4.30 3.32 12.15
C ALA A 67 3.01 3.45 13.00
N ALA A 68 2.02 4.18 12.51
CA ALA A 68 0.75 4.40 13.19
C ALA A 68 -0.13 3.13 13.21
N VAL A 69 -1.19 3.14 14.04
CA VAL A 69 -2.14 2.02 14.18
C VAL A 69 -3.10 1.99 12.99
N TYR A 70 -2.54 1.66 11.84
CA TYR A 70 -3.23 1.54 10.56
C TYR A 70 -2.89 0.21 9.88
N ALA A 71 -3.63 -0.14 8.83
CA ALA A 71 -3.41 -1.38 8.08
C ALA A 71 -2.31 -1.27 7.00
N GLU A 72 -1.69 -0.09 6.83
CA GLU A 72 -0.74 0.21 5.77
C GLU A 72 0.48 -0.72 5.79
N SER A 73 1.14 -0.84 6.93
CA SER A 73 2.32 -1.70 7.08
C SER A 73 2.01 -3.17 6.92
N LEU A 74 0.88 -3.62 7.48
CA LEU A 74 0.44 -5.01 7.32
C LEU A 74 0.14 -5.33 5.86
N PHE A 75 -0.60 -4.45 5.19
CA PHE A 75 -0.92 -4.61 3.78
C PHE A 75 0.34 -4.58 2.91
N LEU A 76 1.25 -3.64 3.16
CA LEU A 76 2.54 -3.54 2.46
C LEU A 76 3.36 -4.82 2.63
N ALA A 77 3.51 -5.32 3.86
CA ALA A 77 4.24 -6.55 4.15
C ALA A 77 3.67 -7.75 3.37
N LEU A 78 2.35 -7.91 3.40
CA LEU A 78 1.67 -9.01 2.72
C LEU A 78 1.79 -8.90 1.19
N GLY A 79 1.61 -7.69 0.63
CA GLY A 79 1.72 -7.45 -0.81
C GLY A 79 3.14 -7.66 -1.34
N VAL A 80 4.16 -7.13 -0.65
CA VAL A 80 5.57 -7.32 -1.03
C VAL A 80 5.97 -8.78 -0.89
N ALA A 81 5.59 -9.44 0.20
CA ALA A 81 5.90 -10.85 0.42
C ALA A 81 5.19 -11.74 -0.62
N ALA A 82 3.92 -11.46 -0.98
CA ALA A 82 3.22 -12.20 -2.03
C ALA A 82 3.96 -12.10 -3.37
N MET A 83 4.41 -10.92 -3.76
CA MET A 83 5.20 -10.73 -4.99
C MET A 83 6.56 -11.42 -4.91
N TYR A 84 7.24 -11.36 -3.77
CA TYR A 84 8.52 -12.06 -3.59
C TYR A 84 8.37 -13.58 -3.72
N GLU A 85 7.38 -14.18 -3.06
CA GLU A 85 7.16 -15.63 -3.11
C GLU A 85 6.66 -16.08 -4.49
N ALA A 86 5.84 -15.28 -5.17
CA ALA A 86 5.45 -15.51 -6.56
C ALA A 86 6.68 -15.52 -7.49
N ARG A 87 7.60 -14.55 -7.33
CA ARG A 87 8.86 -14.49 -8.06
C ARG A 87 9.73 -15.73 -7.85
N ARG A 88 9.65 -16.35 -6.69
CA ARG A 88 10.32 -17.62 -6.34
C ARG A 88 9.52 -18.86 -6.74
N ALA A 89 8.43 -18.69 -7.47
CA ALA A 89 7.51 -19.75 -7.88
C ALA A 89 6.89 -20.55 -6.70
N ARG A 90 6.81 -19.96 -5.51
CA ARG A 90 6.16 -20.53 -4.33
C ARG A 90 4.69 -20.12 -4.29
N TRP A 91 3.92 -20.59 -5.28
CA TRP A 91 2.56 -20.16 -5.55
C TRP A 91 1.59 -20.36 -4.38
N PRO A 92 1.60 -21.49 -3.63
CA PRO A 92 0.72 -21.63 -2.47
C PRO A 92 0.92 -20.53 -1.42
N LEU A 93 2.19 -20.20 -1.12
CA LEU A 93 2.51 -19.15 -0.15
C LEU A 93 2.17 -17.75 -0.69
N ALA A 94 2.51 -17.47 -1.96
CA ALA A 94 2.16 -16.21 -2.61
C ALA A 94 0.64 -15.96 -2.58
N ALA A 95 -0.13 -17.00 -2.86
CA ALA A 95 -1.59 -16.96 -2.86
C ALA A 95 -2.18 -16.75 -1.44
N ALA A 96 -1.63 -17.43 -0.44
CA ALA A 96 -2.04 -17.25 0.95
C ALA A 96 -1.75 -15.82 1.44
N LEU A 97 -0.57 -15.28 1.12
CA LEU A 97 -0.21 -13.89 1.44
C LEU A 97 -1.10 -12.89 0.70
N GLY A 98 -1.45 -13.16 -0.56
CA GLY A 98 -2.40 -12.36 -1.33
C GLY A 98 -3.81 -12.40 -0.75
N ALA A 99 -4.27 -13.55 -0.27
CA ALA A 99 -5.54 -13.68 0.42
C ALA A 99 -5.57 -12.88 1.73
N LEU A 100 -4.49 -12.94 2.51
CA LEU A 100 -4.36 -12.11 3.73
C LEU A 100 -4.30 -10.61 3.39
N ALA A 101 -3.66 -10.22 2.28
CA ALA A 101 -3.67 -8.83 1.81
C ALA A 101 -5.08 -8.35 1.46
N ALA A 102 -5.91 -9.21 0.82
CA ALA A 102 -7.31 -8.91 0.52
C ALA A 102 -8.16 -8.75 1.81
N LEU A 103 -7.85 -9.49 2.87
CA LEU A 103 -8.50 -9.34 4.18
C LEU A 103 -7.98 -8.14 4.98
N ALA A 104 -6.71 -7.74 4.76
CA ALA A 104 -6.15 -6.57 5.44
C ALA A 104 -6.76 -5.25 4.93
N ARG A 105 -7.01 -5.18 3.61
CA ARG A 105 -7.65 -4.02 2.95
C ARG A 105 -8.50 -4.49 1.76
N PRO A 106 -9.68 -3.92 1.52
CA PRO A 106 -10.54 -4.32 0.39
C PRO A 106 -9.83 -4.26 -0.96
N PHE A 107 -9.01 -3.21 -1.20
CA PHE A 107 -8.21 -3.10 -2.43
C PHE A 107 -7.12 -4.19 -2.54
N GLY A 108 -6.83 -4.92 -1.49
CA GLY A 108 -5.85 -6.00 -1.49
C GLY A 108 -6.18 -7.13 -2.45
N VAL A 109 -7.46 -7.32 -2.81
CA VAL A 109 -7.85 -8.29 -3.85
C VAL A 109 -7.19 -7.99 -5.19
N LEU A 110 -6.84 -6.73 -5.46
CA LEU A 110 -6.19 -6.32 -6.71
C LEU A 110 -4.78 -6.92 -6.87
N VAL A 111 -4.19 -7.49 -5.82
CA VAL A 111 -2.91 -8.23 -5.91
C VAL A 111 -3.00 -9.42 -6.87
N VAL A 112 -4.21 -9.91 -7.13
CA VAL A 112 -4.43 -10.99 -8.11
C VAL A 112 -3.91 -10.61 -9.52
N VAL A 113 -4.00 -9.32 -9.89
CA VAL A 113 -3.57 -8.84 -11.20
C VAL A 113 -2.05 -8.99 -11.40
N PRO A 114 -1.18 -8.42 -10.55
CA PRO A 114 0.26 -8.61 -10.70
C PRO A 114 0.70 -10.06 -10.47
N LEU A 115 0.02 -10.83 -9.63
CA LEU A 115 0.27 -12.26 -9.49
C LEU A 115 -0.06 -13.02 -10.77
N ALA A 116 -1.16 -12.70 -11.46
CA ALA A 116 -1.52 -13.28 -12.74
C ALA A 116 -0.49 -12.94 -13.84
N VAL A 117 -0.03 -11.68 -13.88
CA VAL A 117 1.05 -11.27 -14.78
C VAL A 117 2.33 -12.06 -14.50
N GLU A 118 2.72 -12.23 -13.23
CA GLU A 118 3.92 -13.00 -12.87
C GLU A 118 3.77 -14.47 -13.24
N LEU A 119 2.59 -15.04 -13.03
CA LEU A 119 2.28 -16.42 -13.41
C LEU A 119 2.42 -16.63 -14.93
N ALA A 120 1.89 -15.71 -15.73
CA ALA A 120 2.00 -15.74 -17.18
C ALA A 120 3.47 -15.66 -17.63
N LEU A 121 4.26 -14.76 -17.03
CA LEU A 121 5.69 -14.62 -17.32
C LEU A 121 6.49 -15.90 -17.01
N GLN A 122 6.08 -16.64 -15.97
CA GLN A 122 6.72 -17.90 -15.59
C GLN A 122 6.18 -19.11 -16.38
N ARG A 123 5.14 -18.93 -17.22
CA ARG A 123 4.47 -20.00 -17.98
C ARG A 123 3.99 -21.15 -17.08
N ARG A 124 3.56 -20.86 -15.85
CA ARG A 124 3.15 -21.87 -14.86
C ARG A 124 1.62 -22.03 -14.76
N GLY A 125 0.96 -22.33 -15.88
CA GLY A 125 -0.51 -22.41 -15.97
C GLY A 125 -1.18 -23.28 -14.89
N ARG A 126 -0.57 -24.41 -14.50
CA ARG A 126 -1.10 -25.28 -13.42
C ARG A 126 -1.21 -24.59 -12.05
N SER A 127 -0.42 -23.57 -11.79
CA SER A 127 -0.49 -22.78 -10.56
C SER A 127 -1.59 -21.70 -10.60
N GLY A 128 -2.32 -21.56 -11.71
CA GLY A 128 -3.38 -20.55 -11.86
C GLY A 128 -4.53 -20.71 -10.86
N ALA A 129 -4.82 -21.94 -10.43
CA ALA A 129 -5.84 -22.19 -9.41
C ALA A 129 -5.58 -21.44 -8.09
N TRP A 130 -4.32 -21.21 -7.74
CA TRP A 130 -3.96 -20.48 -6.53
C TRP A 130 -4.41 -19.02 -6.55
N LEU A 131 -4.57 -18.40 -7.73
CA LEU A 131 -5.07 -17.04 -7.88
C LEU A 131 -6.52 -16.86 -7.41
N ALA A 132 -7.26 -17.95 -7.24
CA ALA A 132 -8.61 -17.89 -6.66
C ALA A 132 -8.60 -17.47 -5.18
N SER A 133 -7.51 -17.73 -4.43
CA SER A 133 -7.51 -17.51 -2.98
C SER A 133 -7.68 -16.05 -2.55
N PRO A 134 -7.07 -15.02 -3.16
CA PRO A 134 -7.37 -13.62 -2.83
C PRO A 134 -8.82 -13.24 -3.15
N ILE A 135 -9.38 -13.81 -4.24
CA ILE A 135 -10.77 -13.56 -4.64
C ILE A 135 -11.73 -14.20 -3.64
N ILE A 136 -11.48 -15.47 -3.26
CA ILE A 136 -12.28 -16.18 -2.26
C ILE A 136 -12.22 -15.44 -0.91
N ALA A 137 -11.03 -15.01 -0.48
CA ALA A 137 -10.87 -14.25 0.77
C ALA A 137 -11.69 -12.96 0.75
N PHE A 138 -11.66 -12.22 -0.36
CA PHE A 138 -12.46 -11.01 -0.53
C PHE A 138 -13.96 -11.31 -0.54
N ALA A 139 -14.41 -12.35 -1.25
CA ALA A 139 -15.80 -12.78 -1.28
C ALA A 139 -16.29 -13.22 0.13
N THR A 140 -15.44 -13.93 0.88
CA THR A 140 -15.73 -14.31 2.27
C THR A 140 -15.91 -13.08 3.15
N TRP A 141 -15.08 -12.05 2.99
CA TRP A 141 -15.22 -10.79 3.70
C TRP A 141 -16.52 -10.06 3.35
N LEU A 142 -16.90 -9.99 2.06
CA LEU A 142 -18.21 -9.44 1.64
C LEU A 142 -19.38 -10.22 2.25
N GLY A 143 -19.29 -11.55 2.25
CA GLY A 143 -20.30 -12.41 2.87
C GLY A 143 -20.42 -12.19 4.40
N ALA A 144 -19.29 -11.94 5.07
CA ALA A 144 -19.29 -11.59 6.49
C ALA A 144 -19.94 -10.21 6.74
N LEU A 145 -19.64 -9.22 5.91
CA LEU A 145 -20.31 -7.91 5.96
C LEU A 145 -21.81 -8.04 5.77
N TRP A 146 -22.24 -8.80 4.76
CA TRP A 146 -23.65 -9.04 4.52
C TRP A 146 -24.34 -9.65 5.73
N ARG A 147 -23.74 -10.66 6.35
CA ARG A 147 -24.33 -11.30 7.56
C ARG A 147 -24.38 -10.38 8.77
N LEU A 148 -23.41 -9.46 8.93
CA LEU A 148 -23.32 -8.59 10.09
C LEU A 148 -24.14 -7.30 9.96
N SER A 149 -24.27 -6.75 8.74
CA SER A 149 -24.90 -5.45 8.49
C SER A 149 -26.15 -5.52 7.60
N GLY A 150 -26.45 -6.70 7.03
CA GLY A 150 -27.52 -6.83 6.01
C GLY A 150 -27.16 -6.26 4.64
N ASP A 151 -25.96 -5.64 4.49
CA ASP A 151 -25.49 -4.99 3.26
C ASP A 151 -24.07 -5.46 2.93
N PRO A 152 -23.85 -6.19 1.81
CA PRO A 152 -22.52 -6.61 1.40
C PRO A 152 -21.63 -5.44 0.97
N LEU A 153 -22.22 -4.29 0.64
CA LEU A 153 -21.53 -3.06 0.24
C LEU A 153 -21.40 -2.04 1.38
N ALA A 154 -21.73 -2.42 2.63
CA ALA A 154 -21.67 -1.55 3.80
C ALA A 154 -20.35 -0.76 3.91
N TYR A 155 -19.22 -1.39 3.50
CA TYR A 155 -17.92 -0.70 3.46
C TYR A 155 -17.91 0.46 2.45
N LEU A 156 -18.42 0.26 1.23
CA LEU A 156 -18.48 1.31 0.21
C LEU A 156 -19.43 2.43 0.63
N ASN A 157 -20.59 2.07 1.20
CA ASN A 157 -21.55 3.03 1.71
C ASN A 157 -20.96 3.86 2.87
N ALA A 158 -20.20 3.24 3.77
CA ALA A 158 -19.45 3.95 4.81
C ALA A 158 -18.37 4.88 4.24
N GLN A 159 -17.72 4.53 3.12
CA GLN A 159 -16.76 5.43 2.49
C GLN A 159 -17.39 6.69 1.91
N ALA A 160 -18.67 6.62 1.52
CA ALA A 160 -19.40 7.78 1.00
C ALA A 160 -19.54 8.92 2.03
N SER A 161 -19.60 8.60 3.34
CA SER A 161 -19.61 9.60 4.42
C SER A 161 -18.30 10.39 4.54
N TYR A 162 -17.20 9.86 3.97
CA TYR A 162 -15.89 10.52 3.86
C TYR A 162 -15.67 11.17 2.49
N GLY A 163 -16.73 11.43 1.73
CA GLY A 163 -16.64 12.01 0.37
C GLY A 163 -16.11 11.05 -0.70
N ARG A 164 -15.86 9.77 -0.34
CA ARG A 164 -15.29 8.79 -1.27
C ARG A 164 -16.40 8.06 -2.02
N ARG A 165 -16.50 8.32 -3.32
CA ARG A 165 -17.45 7.65 -4.21
C ARG A 165 -16.70 7.08 -5.41
N PRO A 166 -17.06 5.88 -5.90
CA PRO A 166 -16.46 5.36 -7.11
C PRO A 166 -16.56 6.38 -8.24
N ALA A 167 -15.43 6.79 -8.79
CA ALA A 167 -15.37 7.78 -9.87
C ALA A 167 -14.30 7.36 -10.90
N VAL A 168 -14.34 7.98 -12.07
CA VAL A 168 -13.24 7.87 -13.03
C VAL A 168 -11.99 8.54 -12.47
N PRO A 169 -10.77 8.09 -12.84
CA PRO A 169 -9.52 8.59 -12.25
C PRO A 169 -9.38 10.12 -12.26
N LEU A 170 -9.87 10.79 -13.33
CA LEU A 170 -9.86 12.25 -13.42
C LEU A 170 -10.83 12.93 -12.45
N GLY A 171 -11.88 12.24 -12.03
CA GLY A 171 -12.84 12.75 -11.04
C GLY A 171 -12.21 12.97 -9.66
N ALA A 172 -11.09 12.30 -9.35
CA ALA A 172 -10.36 12.53 -8.10
C ALA A 172 -9.76 13.96 -8.00
N PHE A 173 -9.67 14.68 -9.11
CA PHE A 173 -9.10 16.03 -9.16
C PHE A 173 -10.17 17.14 -9.09
N THR A 174 -11.47 16.79 -9.11
CA THR A 174 -12.55 17.80 -9.11
C THR A 174 -12.64 18.59 -7.81
N ASP A 175 -12.29 17.95 -6.69
CA ASP A 175 -12.41 18.55 -5.36
C ASP A 175 -11.18 19.37 -4.94
N LEU A 176 -10.14 19.43 -5.78
CA LEU A 176 -8.88 20.15 -5.46
C LEU A 176 -9.09 21.65 -5.25
N ALA A 177 -10.14 22.22 -5.81
CA ALA A 177 -10.47 23.62 -5.65
C ALA A 177 -11.21 23.92 -4.33
N ASP A 178 -11.61 22.90 -3.56
CA ASP A 178 -12.34 23.09 -2.31
C ASP A 178 -11.35 23.15 -1.12
N PRO A 179 -11.11 24.35 -0.54
CA PRO A 179 -10.21 24.50 0.60
C PRO A 179 -10.69 23.78 1.86
N ALA A 180 -11.97 23.44 1.95
CA ALA A 180 -12.51 22.70 3.08
C ALA A 180 -12.12 21.21 3.05
N VAL A 181 -11.78 20.69 1.85
CA VAL A 181 -11.35 19.31 1.65
C VAL A 181 -9.82 19.17 1.76
N TYR A 182 -9.11 20.16 1.20
CA TYR A 182 -7.64 20.18 1.18
C TYR A 182 -7.13 21.51 1.72
N GLY A 183 -6.43 21.51 2.84
CA GLY A 183 -5.78 22.73 3.34
C GLY A 183 -4.75 23.29 2.35
N ASP A 184 -3.91 22.41 1.79
CA ASP A 184 -2.93 22.73 0.73
C ASP A 184 -2.95 21.62 -0.34
N PRO A 185 -3.65 21.81 -1.47
CA PRO A 185 -3.76 20.82 -2.52
C PRO A 185 -2.43 20.57 -3.25
N TRP A 186 -1.49 21.51 -3.23
CA TRP A 186 -0.25 21.41 -4.01
C TRP A 186 0.63 20.23 -3.60
N ILE A 187 0.68 19.92 -2.29
CA ILE A 187 1.45 18.77 -1.78
C ILE A 187 0.83 17.47 -2.31
N VAL A 188 -0.50 17.35 -2.25
CA VAL A 188 -1.23 16.17 -2.73
C VAL A 188 -1.05 16.00 -4.23
N ILE A 189 -1.14 17.10 -4.99
CA ILE A 189 -0.90 17.11 -6.45
C ILE A 189 0.56 16.69 -6.74
N ALA A 190 1.54 17.28 -6.06
CA ALA A 190 2.96 16.98 -6.28
C ALA A 190 3.27 15.49 -6.01
N LEU A 191 2.76 14.93 -4.92
CA LEU A 191 2.96 13.52 -4.60
C LEU A 191 2.23 12.59 -5.58
N THR A 192 1.06 13.00 -6.08
CA THR A 192 0.32 12.27 -7.10
C THR A 192 1.08 12.25 -8.42
N LEU A 193 1.57 13.41 -8.87
CA LEU A 193 2.35 13.52 -10.11
C LEU A 193 3.69 12.77 -10.01
N LEU A 194 4.37 12.88 -8.87
CA LEU A 194 5.58 12.11 -8.60
C LEU A 194 5.31 10.61 -8.70
N THR A 195 4.28 10.13 -8.03
CA THR A 195 3.92 8.69 -8.05
C THR A 195 3.53 8.25 -9.46
N ALA A 196 2.74 9.05 -10.20
CA ALA A 196 2.39 8.77 -11.59
C ALA A 196 3.64 8.66 -12.49
N ALA A 197 4.58 9.60 -12.35
CA ALA A 197 5.84 9.58 -13.10
C ALA A 197 6.66 8.31 -12.76
N LEU A 198 6.75 7.94 -11.48
CA LEU A 198 7.47 6.74 -11.07
C LEU A 198 6.79 5.45 -11.55
N VAL A 199 5.46 5.40 -11.60
CA VAL A 199 4.70 4.29 -12.22
C VAL A 199 5.02 4.19 -13.70
N ALA A 200 5.05 5.31 -14.43
CA ALA A 200 5.39 5.34 -15.84
C ALA A 200 6.85 4.88 -16.10
N VAL A 201 7.80 5.37 -15.28
CA VAL A 201 9.20 4.92 -15.34
C VAL A 201 9.29 3.42 -15.01
N GLY A 202 8.46 2.93 -14.09
CA GLY A 202 8.40 1.52 -13.70
C GLY A 202 8.22 0.58 -14.88
N TRP A 203 7.42 0.93 -15.89
CA TRP A 203 7.24 0.12 -17.10
C TRP A 203 8.51 -0.02 -17.96
N ARG A 204 9.48 0.86 -17.77
CA ARG A 204 10.78 0.82 -18.51
C ARG A 204 11.86 0.07 -17.74
N VAL A 205 11.81 0.06 -16.41
CA VAL A 205 12.94 -0.41 -15.59
C VAL A 205 12.61 -1.61 -14.69
N LEU A 206 11.32 -1.92 -14.49
CA LEU A 206 10.87 -3.01 -13.65
C LEU A 206 10.37 -4.19 -14.47
N ARG A 207 10.31 -5.34 -13.80
CA ARG A 207 9.60 -6.51 -14.33
C ARG A 207 8.12 -6.19 -14.52
N PRO A 208 7.46 -6.65 -15.61
CA PRO A 208 6.07 -6.29 -15.93
C PRO A 208 5.08 -6.55 -14.78
N SER A 209 5.27 -7.60 -13.99
CA SER A 209 4.41 -7.87 -12.82
C SER A 209 4.51 -6.79 -11.75
N LEU A 210 5.69 -6.23 -11.50
CA LEU A 210 5.88 -5.12 -10.56
C LEU A 210 5.34 -3.79 -11.11
N ALA A 211 5.52 -3.56 -12.42
CA ALA A 211 4.92 -2.40 -13.09
C ALA A 211 3.39 -2.47 -13.05
N ALA A 212 2.81 -3.66 -13.31
CA ALA A 212 1.36 -3.88 -13.17
C ALA A 212 0.87 -3.67 -11.73
N TYR A 213 1.65 -4.12 -10.73
CA TYR A 213 1.34 -3.84 -9.31
C TYR A 213 1.26 -2.33 -9.06
N ALA A 214 2.30 -1.59 -9.46
CA ALA A 214 2.32 -0.14 -9.27
C ALA A 214 1.13 0.53 -9.96
N THR A 215 0.83 0.15 -11.19
CA THR A 215 -0.26 0.73 -11.98
C THR A 215 -1.62 0.48 -11.34
N ILE A 216 -1.94 -0.77 -10.99
CA ILE A 216 -3.27 -1.10 -10.48
C ILE A 216 -3.54 -0.47 -9.11
N PHE A 217 -2.55 -0.42 -8.21
CA PHE A 217 -2.72 0.21 -6.89
C PHE A 217 -2.72 1.73 -6.96
N PHE A 218 -1.97 2.33 -7.88
CA PHE A 218 -2.04 3.76 -8.16
C PHE A 218 -3.42 4.15 -8.73
N LEU A 219 -3.90 3.46 -9.75
CA LEU A 219 -5.23 3.70 -10.33
C LEU A 219 -6.33 3.47 -9.30
N ALA A 220 -6.25 2.42 -8.47
CA ALA A 220 -7.22 2.16 -7.43
C ALA A 220 -7.33 3.32 -6.41
N SER A 221 -6.23 4.01 -6.12
CA SER A 221 -6.25 5.18 -5.26
C SER A 221 -6.99 6.37 -5.88
N LEU A 222 -6.96 6.51 -7.21
CA LEU A 222 -7.67 7.58 -7.94
C LEU A 222 -9.16 7.27 -8.15
N LEU A 223 -9.55 5.99 -8.16
CA LEU A 223 -10.94 5.56 -8.32
C LEU A 223 -11.82 5.86 -7.10
N THR A 224 -11.24 6.36 -6.01
CA THR A 224 -12.00 6.79 -4.81
C THR A 224 -12.76 8.09 -5.00
N GLY A 225 -12.60 8.78 -6.14
CA GLY A 225 -13.27 10.03 -6.48
C GLY A 225 -12.75 11.26 -5.73
N THR A 226 -11.72 11.12 -4.91
CA THR A 226 -11.05 12.21 -4.19
C THR A 226 -9.59 11.86 -3.99
N LEU A 227 -8.72 12.86 -3.94
CA LEU A 227 -7.30 12.69 -3.55
C LEU A 227 -7.10 12.72 -2.02
N THR A 228 -8.16 12.90 -1.24
CA THR A 228 -8.10 12.83 0.23
C THR A 228 -7.53 11.47 0.63
N SER A 229 -6.48 11.48 1.42
CA SER A 229 -5.70 10.29 1.82
C SER A 229 -4.97 9.55 0.67
N ALA A 230 -4.98 10.04 -0.56
CA ALA A 230 -4.25 9.40 -1.66
C ALA A 230 -2.74 9.30 -1.39
N PRO A 231 -2.04 10.32 -0.84
CA PRO A 231 -0.63 10.22 -0.49
C PRO A 231 -0.32 9.07 0.47
N ARG A 232 -1.23 8.73 1.37
CA ARG A 232 -1.11 7.56 2.25
C ARG A 232 -1.21 6.25 1.47
N TYR A 233 -2.08 6.18 0.47
CA TYR A 233 -2.23 4.98 -0.36
C TYR A 233 -1.03 4.74 -1.27
N TYR A 234 -0.27 5.78 -1.62
CA TYR A 234 0.95 5.64 -2.43
C TYR A 234 2.06 4.84 -1.72
N LEU A 235 2.04 4.73 -0.40
CA LEU A 235 2.93 3.82 0.35
C LEU A 235 2.76 2.35 -0.10
N ALA A 236 1.55 1.97 -0.50
CA ALA A 236 1.28 0.63 -1.03
C ALA A 236 1.83 0.44 -2.45
N VAL A 237 2.12 1.51 -3.20
CA VAL A 237 2.69 1.47 -4.56
C VAL A 237 4.21 1.26 -4.48
N PHE A 238 4.66 0.27 -3.69
CA PHE A 238 6.07 0.05 -3.40
C PHE A 238 6.98 -0.11 -4.63
N PRO A 239 6.54 -0.60 -5.81
CA PRO A 239 7.41 -0.67 -6.98
C PRO A 239 7.81 0.71 -7.51
N ALA A 240 7.07 1.79 -7.19
CA ALA A 240 7.47 3.15 -7.53
C ALA A 240 8.80 3.54 -6.84
N PHE A 241 9.00 3.11 -5.59
CA PHE A 241 10.26 3.35 -4.87
C PHE A 241 11.41 2.52 -5.44
N ILE A 242 11.13 1.31 -5.98
CA ILE A 242 12.13 0.53 -6.71
C ILE A 242 12.52 1.26 -8.01
N ALA A 243 11.53 1.76 -8.76
CA ALA A 243 11.78 2.51 -9.99
C ALA A 243 12.62 3.77 -9.71
N LEU A 244 12.32 4.50 -8.63
CA LEU A 244 13.10 5.64 -8.18
C LEU A 244 14.54 5.23 -7.85
N ALA A 245 14.76 4.14 -7.11
CA ALA A 245 16.08 3.67 -6.72
C ALA A 245 16.95 3.24 -7.92
N ILE A 246 16.31 2.81 -9.01
CA ILE A 246 17.00 2.38 -10.24
C ILE A 246 17.27 3.59 -11.15
N ALA A 247 16.28 4.46 -11.34
CA ALA A 247 16.31 5.46 -12.42
C ALA A 247 16.84 6.84 -11.99
N ALA A 248 16.77 7.18 -10.68
CA ALA A 248 17.12 8.51 -10.23
C ALA A 248 18.64 8.75 -10.27
N PRO A 249 19.11 9.82 -10.94
CA PRO A 249 20.50 10.24 -10.84
C PRO A 249 20.79 10.75 -9.42
N ARG A 250 22.05 10.69 -9.02
CA ARG A 250 22.50 11.02 -7.64
C ARG A 250 21.92 12.34 -7.09
N PRO A 251 21.89 13.48 -7.80
CA PRO A 251 21.34 14.71 -7.26
C PRO A 251 19.84 14.59 -6.97
N VAL A 252 19.07 13.96 -7.86
CA VAL A 252 17.62 13.74 -7.66
C VAL A 252 17.38 12.83 -6.45
N ALA A 253 18.18 11.76 -6.31
CA ALA A 253 18.12 10.85 -5.19
C ALA A 253 18.38 11.56 -3.85
N LEU A 254 19.40 12.41 -3.78
CA LEU A 254 19.74 13.19 -2.60
C LEU A 254 18.64 14.21 -2.26
N SER A 255 18.13 14.93 -3.26
CA SER A 255 17.00 15.87 -3.07
C SER A 255 15.76 15.16 -2.57
N TYR A 256 15.44 13.98 -3.13
CA TYR A 256 14.31 13.18 -2.67
C TYR A 256 14.44 12.79 -1.20
N VAL A 257 15.62 12.32 -0.78
CA VAL A 257 15.86 11.93 0.63
C VAL A 257 15.76 13.15 1.55
N ALA A 258 16.39 14.26 1.20
CA ALA A 258 16.38 15.46 2.03
C ALA A 258 14.96 16.05 2.17
N LEU A 259 14.26 16.25 1.06
CA LEU A 259 12.90 16.81 1.04
C LEU A 259 11.89 15.83 1.65
N GLY A 260 12.00 14.54 1.34
CA GLY A 260 11.14 13.51 1.87
C GLY A 260 11.29 13.38 3.38
N ALA A 261 12.52 13.35 3.91
CA ALA A 261 12.77 13.30 5.34
C ALA A 261 12.23 14.54 6.06
N ALA A 262 12.48 15.74 5.53
CA ALA A 262 11.96 16.98 6.09
C ALA A 262 10.42 16.99 6.12
N ALA A 263 9.77 16.62 5.01
CA ALA A 263 8.31 16.54 4.93
C ALA A 263 7.75 15.43 5.84
N SER A 264 8.41 14.30 5.95
CA SER A 264 8.01 13.21 6.87
C SER A 264 8.04 13.64 8.33
N VAL A 265 9.04 14.46 8.75
CA VAL A 265 9.09 15.04 10.10
C VAL A 265 7.92 15.99 10.32
N VAL A 266 7.67 16.91 9.36
CA VAL A 266 6.55 17.85 9.44
C VAL A 266 5.21 17.10 9.52
N PHE A 267 4.98 16.11 8.66
CA PHE A 267 3.74 15.34 8.65
C PHE A 267 3.57 14.49 9.91
N THR A 268 4.67 13.98 10.47
CA THR A 268 4.63 13.28 11.76
C THR A 268 4.23 14.24 12.88
N ALA A 269 4.81 15.44 12.93
CA ALA A 269 4.43 16.46 13.91
C ALA A 269 2.96 16.87 13.76
N MET A 270 2.49 17.12 12.54
CA MET A 270 1.07 17.41 12.26
C MET A 270 0.16 16.28 12.74
N PHE A 271 0.51 15.03 12.43
CA PHE A 271 -0.25 13.85 12.85
C PHE A 271 -0.36 13.73 14.38
N VAL A 272 0.75 13.92 15.09
CA VAL A 272 0.78 13.88 16.57
C VAL A 272 -0.03 15.03 17.17
N LEU A 273 0.01 16.20 16.55
CA LEU A 273 -0.77 17.38 16.95
C LEU A 273 -2.24 17.33 16.51
N ARG A 274 -2.68 16.20 15.91
CA ARG A 274 -4.04 15.94 15.44
C ARG A 274 -4.49 16.84 14.29
N TYR A 275 -3.57 17.41 13.53
CA TYR A 275 -3.89 18.03 12.25
C TYR A 275 -4.15 16.95 11.20
N TRP A 276 -5.00 17.29 10.23
CA TRP A 276 -5.22 16.40 9.09
C TRP A 276 -3.95 16.33 8.21
N VAL A 277 -3.47 15.12 7.91
CA VAL A 277 -2.19 14.94 7.18
C VAL A 277 -2.39 14.30 5.81
N ALA A 278 -3.40 13.48 5.61
CA ALA A 278 -3.66 12.80 4.33
C ALA A 278 -5.01 12.08 4.34
#